data_00a81e0b4071eeadf949fe98e5edbf19
#
_entry.id   00a81e0b4071eeadf949fe98e5edbf19
#
_cell.length_a   1.000
_cell.length_b   1.000
_cell.length_c   1.000
_cell.angle_alpha   90.00
_cell.angle_beta   90.00
_cell.angle_gamma   90.00
#
_symmetry.space_group_name_H-M   'P 1'
#
loop_
_entity.id
_entity.type
_entity.pdbx_description
1 polymer ?
#
loop_
_entity_poly.entity_id
_entity_poly.type
_entity_poly.pdbx_seq_one_letter_code
_entity_poly.pdbx_strand_id
1 'polypeptide(L)'
;ADLIASMELEIPSGITSDSRVVPEIWNKNKSAGIKPDESFIRAVRDFEGSVAIAGVDASQPENIFLAVKGSGQALYVGLSEDAYLVASEPYGLVETTNTYIRVDGEELISGSSEKGQVVQLDFHSAGTLEGVVRKSYASEKIDLCEQDLSQTEICTRDIDRGSYKHYLLKEIEESPSSVRSTLRGRLVKDLESGKFTVKLGNETLSEELKLDLKSGKTKKIVVIGQGTAAVAGKAVANAISKRLIETGINVKAKPATELSAFDLSSDMSDTLVVAISQSGTTTDTNRTVELVKARGAKVIAIVNRRNSDLTDRADGVLYTSDGRDIEMSVASTKAFYSQVVAGYLLAFSLSEVVSVNTSSEQEEILDALNSLPKAMEELLKLRQHISNLANRLAPPHRHWAIVGSGRNVVAAEEIRIKLSELCYKSIASDVIEDKKHIDLSSEPMILVCANGIRSSIVDDIAKEVAIFRAHKASPIVITDASPSKFPEALDVISVPSTYHDLAFILSTMAGHLFGYEAACSIDSQAQPLRIAHSAIEKLTNDRITEQSDFSNDELFDCLHEDILKVANFFFDELRKEFKDNVTFIILTILYFYI
;
A
#
# COMPACT_ATOMS: atom_id res chain seq x y z
N ALA A 1 -21.76 7.21 -17.80
CA ALA A 1 -23.21 7.32 -18.10
C ALA A 1 -23.47 8.50 -19.03
N ASP A 2 -22.97 9.69 -18.71
CA ASP A 2 -23.26 10.93 -19.45
C ASP A 2 -22.70 10.91 -20.88
N LEU A 3 -21.49 10.39 -21.10
CA LEU A 3 -20.91 10.21 -22.43
C LEU A 3 -21.69 9.20 -23.28
N ILE A 4 -22.20 8.14 -22.67
CA ILE A 4 -23.02 7.15 -23.38
C ILE A 4 -24.31 7.82 -23.89
N ALA A 5 -24.97 8.58 -23.03
CA ALA A 5 -26.21 9.26 -23.35
C ALA A 5 -26.02 10.40 -24.36
N SER A 6 -24.99 11.27 -24.12
CA SER A 6 -24.74 12.43 -25.00
C SER A 6 -24.22 12.05 -26.38
N MET A 7 -23.52 10.92 -26.47
CA MET A 7 -22.97 10.42 -27.74
C MET A 7 -23.84 9.31 -28.35
N GLU A 8 -24.97 8.95 -27.76
CA GLU A 8 -25.85 7.88 -28.24
C GLU A 8 -25.08 6.58 -28.59
N LEU A 9 -24.24 6.09 -27.61
CA LEU A 9 -23.42 4.92 -27.81
C LEU A 9 -24.22 3.63 -27.56
N GLU A 10 -24.13 2.68 -28.50
CA GLU A 10 -24.70 1.35 -28.35
C GLU A 10 -23.72 0.41 -27.68
N ILE A 11 -23.88 0.13 -26.40
CA ILE A 11 -23.00 -0.74 -25.62
C ILE A 11 -23.73 -2.06 -25.36
N PRO A 12 -23.09 -3.22 -25.65
CA PRO A 12 -23.67 -4.53 -25.39
C PRO A 12 -24.07 -4.70 -23.92
N SER A 13 -25.26 -5.23 -23.67
CA SER A 13 -25.88 -5.30 -22.34
C SER A 13 -25.11 -6.12 -21.29
N GLY A 14 -24.19 -6.98 -21.71
CA GLY A 14 -23.35 -7.78 -20.80
C GLY A 14 -22.05 -7.08 -20.33
N ILE A 15 -21.69 -5.93 -20.91
CA ILE A 15 -20.43 -5.24 -20.59
C ILE A 15 -20.68 -4.16 -19.53
N THR A 16 -20.09 -4.30 -18.36
CA THR A 16 -20.27 -3.38 -17.21
C THR A 16 -19.05 -2.48 -16.94
N SER A 17 -17.89 -2.76 -17.56
CA SER A 17 -16.68 -1.94 -17.41
C SER A 17 -16.90 -0.51 -17.93
N ASP A 18 -16.37 0.49 -17.24
CA ASP A 18 -16.36 1.90 -17.65
C ASP A 18 -15.50 2.14 -18.89
N SER A 19 -14.40 1.38 -19.06
CA SER A 19 -13.52 1.44 -20.23
C SER A 19 -14.20 1.05 -21.56
N ARG A 20 -15.37 0.42 -21.50
CA ARG A 20 -16.18 0.02 -22.69
C ARG A 20 -16.53 1.19 -23.62
N VAL A 21 -16.54 2.41 -23.11
CA VAL A 21 -16.86 3.59 -23.92
C VAL A 21 -15.76 3.95 -24.91
N VAL A 22 -14.51 3.56 -24.64
CA VAL A 22 -13.34 3.91 -25.48
C VAL A 22 -13.45 3.33 -26.88
N PRO A 23 -13.60 2.00 -27.08
CA PRO A 23 -13.69 1.41 -28.41
C PRO A 23 -14.93 1.91 -29.16
N GLU A 24 -16.04 2.17 -28.49
CA GLU A 24 -17.25 2.67 -29.14
C GLU A 24 -17.10 4.09 -29.66
N ILE A 25 -16.53 5.00 -28.86
CA ILE A 25 -16.24 6.37 -29.31
C ILE A 25 -15.20 6.35 -30.43
N TRP A 26 -14.14 5.53 -30.29
CA TRP A 26 -13.11 5.38 -31.30
C TRP A 26 -13.70 4.92 -32.64
N ASN A 27 -14.51 3.87 -32.63
CA ASN A 27 -15.18 3.36 -33.83
C ASN A 27 -16.17 4.37 -34.44
N LYS A 28 -16.93 5.09 -33.61
CA LYS A 28 -17.86 6.12 -34.08
C LYS A 28 -17.12 7.24 -34.82
N ASN A 29 -16.00 7.71 -34.27
CA ASN A 29 -15.15 8.72 -34.91
C ASN A 29 -14.55 8.21 -36.23
N LYS A 30 -14.06 6.98 -36.28
CA LYS A 30 -13.56 6.37 -37.51
C LYS A 30 -14.64 6.25 -38.58
N SER A 31 -15.86 5.85 -38.20
CA SER A 31 -17.00 5.74 -39.09
C SER A 31 -17.42 7.10 -39.69
N ALA A 32 -17.09 8.19 -38.99
CA ALA A 32 -17.24 9.55 -39.49
C ALA A 32 -16.08 10.02 -40.42
N GLY A 33 -15.14 9.13 -40.77
CA GLY A 33 -14.03 9.38 -41.67
C GLY A 33 -12.79 10.01 -41.01
N ILE A 34 -12.72 10.02 -39.67
CA ILE A 34 -11.55 10.53 -38.93
C ILE A 34 -10.47 9.47 -38.92
N LYS A 35 -9.21 9.87 -39.08
CA LYS A 35 -8.06 8.94 -39.04
C LYS A 35 -7.99 8.22 -37.69
N PRO A 36 -7.47 6.96 -37.63
CA PRO A 36 -7.44 6.18 -36.40
C PRO A 36 -6.75 6.85 -35.22
N ASP A 37 -5.60 7.48 -35.44
CA ASP A 37 -4.83 8.20 -34.43
C ASP A 37 -5.61 9.39 -33.86
N GLU A 38 -6.16 10.22 -34.71
CA GLU A 38 -6.99 11.37 -34.33
C GLU A 38 -8.29 10.92 -33.66
N SER A 39 -8.86 9.81 -34.13
CA SER A 39 -10.06 9.21 -33.53
C SER A 39 -9.81 8.73 -32.10
N PHE A 40 -8.63 8.16 -31.84
CA PHE A 40 -8.22 7.74 -30.51
C PHE A 40 -8.01 8.93 -29.57
N ILE A 41 -7.29 9.97 -30.03
CA ILE A 41 -7.11 11.23 -29.28
C ILE A 41 -8.48 11.79 -28.86
N ARG A 42 -9.42 11.89 -29.81
CA ARG A 42 -10.78 12.41 -29.51
C ARG A 42 -11.55 11.51 -28.54
N ALA A 43 -11.37 10.19 -28.62
CA ALA A 43 -12.06 9.25 -27.73
C ALA A 43 -11.67 9.43 -26.27
N VAL A 44 -10.43 9.88 -26.00
CA VAL A 44 -9.90 10.03 -24.62
C VAL A 44 -9.94 11.47 -24.15
N ARG A 45 -9.85 12.46 -25.05
CA ARG A 45 -9.78 13.88 -24.70
C ARG A 45 -10.92 14.32 -23.80
N ASP A 46 -12.13 13.89 -24.07
CA ASP A 46 -13.34 14.36 -23.39
C ASP A 46 -13.61 13.61 -22.07
N PHE A 47 -12.71 12.69 -21.65
CA PHE A 47 -12.82 12.06 -20.35
C PHE A 47 -12.40 13.02 -19.23
N GLU A 48 -13.20 13.01 -18.17
CA GLU A 48 -12.86 13.66 -16.91
C GLU A 48 -12.15 12.68 -15.98
N GLY A 49 -11.25 13.21 -15.14
CA GLY A 49 -10.48 12.39 -14.19
C GLY A 49 -9.16 11.88 -14.75
N SER A 50 -8.69 10.78 -14.19
CA SER A 50 -7.37 10.22 -14.50
C SER A 50 -7.52 8.91 -15.26
N VAL A 51 -6.86 8.79 -16.40
CA VAL A 51 -6.91 7.61 -17.26
C VAL A 51 -5.52 7.22 -17.78
N ALA A 52 -5.29 5.91 -17.93
CA ALA A 52 -4.17 5.32 -18.65
C ALA A 52 -4.74 4.20 -19.53
N ILE A 53 -4.64 4.32 -20.83
CA ILE A 53 -5.31 3.45 -21.80
C ILE A 53 -4.31 3.02 -22.88
N ALA A 54 -4.35 1.74 -23.25
CA ALA A 54 -3.68 1.20 -24.42
C ALA A 54 -4.72 0.60 -25.36
N GLY A 55 -4.56 0.80 -26.67
CA GLY A 55 -5.45 0.27 -27.68
C GLY A 55 -4.77 -0.05 -28.99
N VAL A 56 -5.32 -1.01 -29.72
CA VAL A 56 -4.90 -1.40 -31.06
C VAL A 56 -6.11 -1.29 -32.00
N ASP A 57 -5.88 -0.74 -33.18
CA ASP A 57 -6.90 -0.67 -34.24
C ASP A 57 -6.71 -1.81 -35.25
N ALA A 58 -7.75 -2.59 -35.50
CA ALA A 58 -7.69 -3.70 -36.45
C ALA A 58 -7.35 -3.27 -37.90
N SER A 59 -7.55 -2.00 -38.25
CA SER A 59 -7.17 -1.46 -39.56
C SER A 59 -5.70 -1.00 -39.64
N GLN A 60 -5.02 -0.90 -38.48
CA GLN A 60 -3.61 -0.54 -38.33
C GLN A 60 -2.95 -1.39 -37.24
N PRO A 61 -2.90 -2.72 -37.41
CA PRO A 61 -2.40 -3.64 -36.37
C PRO A 61 -0.92 -3.46 -36.02
N GLU A 62 -0.18 -2.75 -36.87
CA GLU A 62 1.22 -2.37 -36.67
C GLU A 62 1.41 -1.21 -35.69
N ASN A 63 0.32 -0.57 -35.24
CA ASN A 63 0.39 0.55 -34.31
C ASN A 63 -0.29 0.22 -32.99
N ILE A 64 0.39 0.60 -31.87
CA ILE A 64 -0.21 0.64 -30.55
C ILE A 64 -0.42 2.11 -30.18
N PHE A 65 -1.61 2.44 -29.69
CA PHE A 65 -1.96 3.76 -29.22
C PHE A 65 -2.04 3.74 -27.69
N LEU A 66 -1.37 4.68 -27.05
CA LEU A 66 -1.37 4.88 -25.60
C LEU A 66 -1.91 6.27 -25.30
N ALA A 67 -2.68 6.42 -24.25
CA ALA A 67 -3.16 7.70 -23.79
C ALA A 67 -3.08 7.78 -22.27
N VAL A 68 -2.52 8.88 -21.77
CA VAL A 68 -2.41 9.16 -20.33
C VAL A 68 -2.92 10.57 -20.06
N LYS A 69 -3.82 10.70 -19.08
CA LYS A 69 -4.41 11.97 -18.69
C LYS A 69 -4.65 11.99 -17.19
N GLY A 70 -4.39 13.15 -16.56
CA GLY A 70 -4.71 13.40 -15.17
C GLY A 70 -3.68 12.91 -14.17
N SER A 71 -3.94 13.27 -12.93
CA SER A 71 -3.00 13.12 -11.83
C SER A 71 -2.73 11.66 -11.45
N GLY A 72 -1.47 11.37 -11.21
CA GLY A 72 -1.02 10.05 -10.74
C GLY A 72 -1.05 8.94 -11.79
N GLN A 73 -1.31 9.27 -13.06
CA GLN A 73 -1.23 8.32 -14.15
C GLN A 73 0.06 8.53 -14.94
N ALA A 74 0.79 7.45 -15.12
CA ALA A 74 1.95 7.38 -16.01
C ALA A 74 1.99 6.02 -16.70
N LEU A 75 2.54 5.97 -17.90
CA LEU A 75 2.95 4.76 -18.58
C LEU A 75 4.44 4.82 -18.86
N TYR A 76 5.07 3.68 -18.84
CA TYR A 76 6.48 3.52 -19.11
C TYR A 76 6.63 2.70 -20.40
N VAL A 77 7.24 3.32 -21.41
CA VAL A 77 7.51 2.67 -22.70
C VAL A 77 8.97 2.25 -22.71
N GLY A 78 9.22 0.97 -22.48
CA GLY A 78 10.56 0.38 -22.55
C GLY A 78 10.98 0.15 -23.99
N LEU A 79 12.25 0.46 -24.28
CA LEU A 79 12.89 0.22 -25.57
C LEU A 79 13.82 -0.99 -25.45
N SER A 80 13.53 -2.06 -26.19
CA SER A 80 14.36 -3.25 -26.34
C SER A 80 15.00 -3.26 -27.74
N GLU A 81 15.79 -4.27 -28.08
CA GLU A 81 16.45 -4.34 -29.39
C GLU A 81 15.47 -4.32 -30.58
N ASP A 82 14.33 -5.00 -30.42
CA ASP A 82 13.34 -5.22 -31.49
C ASP A 82 11.88 -5.10 -30.99
N ALA A 83 11.66 -4.50 -29.83
CA ALA A 83 10.34 -4.42 -29.22
C ALA A 83 10.13 -3.16 -28.39
N TYR A 84 8.86 -2.75 -28.28
CA TYR A 84 8.39 -1.85 -27.23
C TYR A 84 7.68 -2.66 -26.15
N LEU A 85 7.96 -2.30 -24.91
CA LEU A 85 7.25 -2.82 -23.74
C LEU A 85 6.47 -1.67 -23.09
N VAL A 86 5.23 -1.93 -22.70
CA VAL A 86 4.42 -0.92 -22.02
C VAL A 86 4.04 -1.44 -20.65
N ALA A 87 4.35 -0.66 -19.63
CA ALA A 87 4.03 -0.99 -18.25
C ALA A 87 3.51 0.23 -17.50
N SER A 88 2.70 0.00 -16.46
CA SER A 88 2.27 1.05 -15.52
C SER A 88 3.35 1.45 -14.52
N GLU A 89 4.41 0.63 -14.42
CA GLU A 89 5.54 0.82 -13.50
C GLU A 89 6.85 0.39 -14.17
N PRO A 90 8.00 1.07 -13.89
CA PRO A 90 9.26 0.74 -14.55
C PRO A 90 9.77 -0.67 -14.24
N TYR A 91 9.42 -1.23 -13.07
CA TYR A 91 9.82 -2.61 -12.74
C TYR A 91 9.14 -3.67 -13.63
N GLY A 92 8.05 -3.35 -14.31
CA GLY A 92 7.46 -4.23 -15.31
C GLY A 92 8.29 -4.39 -16.59
N LEU A 93 9.36 -3.60 -16.77
CA LEU A 93 10.22 -3.59 -17.95
C LEU A 93 11.56 -4.32 -17.74
N VAL A 94 12.00 -4.46 -16.47
CA VAL A 94 13.39 -4.80 -16.12
C VAL A 94 13.87 -6.20 -16.52
N GLU A 95 12.94 -7.11 -16.82
CA GLU A 95 13.30 -8.42 -17.37
C GLU A 95 13.81 -8.36 -18.80
N THR A 96 13.47 -7.29 -19.52
CA THR A 96 13.79 -7.14 -20.95
C THR A 96 14.65 -5.91 -21.22
N THR A 97 14.35 -4.78 -20.59
CA THR A 97 15.10 -3.52 -20.77
C THR A 97 15.08 -2.67 -19.51
N ASN A 98 16.13 -1.91 -19.30
CA ASN A 98 16.21 -0.89 -18.25
C ASN A 98 16.04 0.53 -18.77
N THR A 99 15.91 0.71 -20.11
CA THR A 99 15.78 2.02 -20.76
C THR A 99 14.32 2.25 -21.15
N TYR A 100 13.78 3.38 -20.77
CA TYR A 100 12.37 3.70 -21.00
C TYR A 100 12.12 5.19 -21.21
N ILE A 101 10.97 5.49 -21.83
CA ILE A 101 10.35 6.82 -21.85
C ILE A 101 9.21 6.82 -20.83
N ARG A 102 9.15 7.84 -19.98
CA ARG A 102 8.00 8.09 -19.11
C ARG A 102 6.98 8.94 -19.86
N VAL A 103 5.74 8.47 -19.90
CA VAL A 103 4.58 9.16 -20.46
C VAL A 103 3.71 9.60 -19.29
N ASP A 104 3.69 10.91 -18.99
CA ASP A 104 3.06 11.46 -17.80
C ASP A 104 1.70 12.10 -18.12
N GLY A 105 0.69 11.78 -17.28
CA GLY A 105 -0.67 12.31 -17.41
C GLY A 105 -0.84 13.76 -16.94
N GLU A 106 0.15 14.32 -16.24
CA GLU A 106 0.14 15.70 -15.77
C GLU A 106 1.03 16.66 -16.57
N GLU A 107 1.74 16.13 -17.57
CA GLU A 107 2.61 16.96 -18.38
C GLU A 107 1.82 18.05 -19.09
N LEU A 108 2.23 19.30 -18.84
CA LEU A 108 1.71 20.48 -19.55
C LEU A 108 2.54 20.70 -20.80
N ILE A 109 1.90 20.58 -21.95
CA ILE A 109 2.55 20.86 -23.22
C ILE A 109 2.53 22.35 -23.47
N SER A 110 3.68 22.92 -23.87
CA SER A 110 3.84 24.35 -24.18
C SER A 110 2.71 24.84 -25.10
N GLY A 111 1.89 25.77 -24.62
CA GLY A 111 0.79 26.37 -25.38
C GLY A 111 -0.57 25.69 -25.21
N SER A 112 -0.67 24.56 -24.51
CA SER A 112 -1.94 23.88 -24.17
C SER A 112 -2.32 24.10 -22.72
N SER A 113 -3.63 24.25 -22.44
CA SER A 113 -4.18 24.19 -21.09
C SER A 113 -4.52 22.75 -20.67
N GLU A 114 -4.43 21.80 -21.59
CA GLU A 114 -4.78 20.40 -21.35
C GLU A 114 -3.55 19.61 -20.88
N LYS A 115 -3.69 18.88 -19.77
CA LYS A 115 -2.68 18.00 -19.22
C LYS A 115 -2.78 16.61 -19.85
N GLY A 116 -1.62 15.95 -20.02
CA GLY A 116 -1.51 14.59 -20.53
C GLY A 116 -1.13 14.51 -22.00
N GLN A 117 -0.99 13.30 -22.49
CA GLN A 117 -0.43 13.03 -23.80
C GLN A 117 -0.88 11.70 -24.38
N VAL A 118 -0.77 11.59 -25.71
CA VAL A 118 -1.04 10.39 -26.47
C VAL A 118 0.24 9.96 -27.18
N VAL A 119 0.53 8.66 -27.16
CA VAL A 119 1.70 8.06 -27.80
C VAL A 119 1.25 7.01 -28.79
N GLN A 120 1.81 7.04 -29.99
CA GLN A 120 1.70 5.97 -30.97
C GLN A 120 3.05 5.28 -31.08
N LEU A 121 3.03 3.96 -31.01
CA LEU A 121 4.20 3.09 -31.18
C LEU A 121 4.07 2.35 -32.52
N ASP A 122 5.05 2.51 -33.40
CA ASP A 122 5.11 1.85 -34.70
C ASP A 122 5.95 0.58 -34.60
N PHE A 123 5.36 -0.57 -34.92
CA PHE A 123 6.03 -1.87 -34.95
C PHE A 123 7.24 -1.92 -35.89
N HIS A 124 7.19 -1.23 -37.02
CA HIS A 124 8.29 -1.26 -38.01
C HIS A 124 9.58 -0.57 -37.54
N SER A 125 9.47 0.29 -36.54
CA SER A 125 10.59 0.96 -35.88
C SER A 125 10.73 0.55 -34.42
N ALA A 126 10.28 -0.67 -34.08
CA ALA A 126 10.27 -1.17 -32.71
C ALA A 126 11.66 -1.10 -32.06
N GLY A 127 11.69 -0.72 -30.81
CA GLY A 127 12.92 -0.56 -30.01
C GLY A 127 13.66 0.76 -30.21
N THR A 128 13.24 1.63 -31.14
CA THR A 128 13.89 2.91 -31.41
C THR A 128 13.02 4.12 -31.04
N LEU A 129 13.64 5.29 -30.82
CA LEU A 129 12.90 6.53 -30.59
C LEU A 129 12.09 6.99 -31.81
N GLU A 130 12.53 6.61 -33.00
CA GLU A 130 11.89 7.02 -34.27
C GLU A 130 10.47 6.44 -34.40
N GLY A 131 10.23 5.24 -33.85
CA GLY A 131 8.93 4.61 -33.84
C GLY A 131 7.98 5.11 -32.76
N VAL A 132 8.40 6.07 -31.93
CA VAL A 132 7.58 6.66 -30.88
C VAL A 132 7.11 8.04 -31.28
N VAL A 133 5.82 8.20 -31.55
CA VAL A 133 5.22 9.49 -31.90
C VAL A 133 4.39 9.99 -30.72
N ARG A 134 4.80 11.09 -30.12
CA ARG A 134 4.15 11.73 -28.98
C ARG A 134 3.29 12.92 -29.44
N LYS A 135 2.05 13.04 -28.94
CA LYS A 135 1.12 14.12 -29.28
C LYS A 135 0.39 14.62 -28.04
N SER A 136 0.02 15.90 -28.09
CA SER A 136 -0.95 16.49 -27.16
C SER A 136 -2.38 16.08 -27.49
N TYR A 137 -3.34 16.33 -26.58
CA TYR A 137 -4.76 16.17 -26.88
C TYR A 137 -5.28 17.21 -27.89
N ALA A 138 -4.50 18.26 -28.19
CA ALA A 138 -4.73 19.17 -29.32
C ALA A 138 -4.12 18.64 -30.64
N SER A 139 -3.62 17.39 -30.67
CA SER A 139 -2.95 16.74 -31.80
C SER A 139 -1.62 17.39 -32.23
N GLU A 140 -1.03 18.23 -31.37
CA GLU A 140 0.28 18.81 -31.61
C GLU A 140 1.38 17.78 -31.31
N LYS A 141 2.36 17.66 -32.22
CA LYS A 141 3.49 16.74 -32.05
C LYS A 141 4.42 17.27 -30.95
N ILE A 142 4.83 16.38 -30.07
CA ILE A 142 5.81 16.62 -29.02
C ILE A 142 7.11 15.94 -29.46
N ASP A 143 8.16 16.72 -29.63
CA ASP A 143 9.45 16.17 -30.03
C ASP A 143 10.04 15.31 -28.93
N LEU A 144 10.61 14.18 -29.32
CA LEU A 144 11.33 13.27 -28.45
C LEU A 144 12.82 13.31 -28.79
N CYS A 145 13.65 13.29 -27.76
CA CYS A 145 15.10 13.24 -27.90
C CYS A 145 15.71 12.24 -26.90
N GLU A 146 16.99 11.95 -27.01
CA GLU A 146 17.70 11.04 -26.11
C GLU A 146 17.65 11.47 -24.65
N GLN A 147 17.41 12.75 -24.36
CA GLN A 147 17.27 13.26 -22.98
C GLN A 147 15.95 12.85 -22.32
N ASP A 148 14.94 12.45 -23.10
CA ASP A 148 13.68 11.91 -22.58
C ASP A 148 13.82 10.44 -22.15
N LEU A 149 14.94 9.79 -22.49
CA LEU A 149 15.25 8.44 -22.05
C LEU A 149 15.69 8.44 -20.60
N SER A 150 15.05 7.61 -19.83
CA SER A 150 15.41 7.30 -18.45
C SER A 150 15.90 5.87 -18.32
N GLN A 151 16.73 5.62 -17.31
CA GLN A 151 17.15 4.27 -16.98
C GLN A 151 16.69 3.92 -15.56
N THR A 152 16.12 2.72 -15.40
CA THR A 152 15.83 2.21 -14.09
C THR A 152 17.06 1.60 -13.44
N GLU A 153 17.25 1.88 -12.16
CA GLU A 153 18.28 1.24 -11.33
C GLU A 153 17.80 -0.10 -10.72
N ILE A 154 16.52 -0.43 -10.92
CA ILE A 154 15.90 -1.67 -10.47
C ILE A 154 16.39 -2.81 -11.36
N CYS A 155 16.68 -3.96 -10.78
CA CYS A 155 17.05 -5.17 -11.51
C CYS A 155 16.07 -6.33 -11.20
N THR A 156 16.09 -7.36 -12.04
CA THR A 156 15.24 -8.55 -11.90
C THR A 156 15.31 -9.19 -10.51
N ARG A 157 16.46 -9.17 -9.86
CA ARG A 157 16.63 -9.70 -8.49
C ARG A 157 15.80 -8.93 -7.46
N ASP A 158 15.56 -7.64 -7.68
CA ASP A 158 14.82 -6.80 -6.74
C ASP A 158 13.32 -7.12 -6.75
N ILE A 159 12.82 -7.63 -7.87
CA ILE A 159 11.43 -8.04 -8.08
C ILE A 159 11.22 -9.56 -8.04
N ASP A 160 12.27 -10.37 -7.88
CA ASP A 160 12.16 -11.82 -7.82
C ASP A 160 11.46 -12.24 -6.53
N ARG A 161 10.41 -13.05 -6.66
CA ARG A 161 9.69 -13.62 -5.53
C ARG A 161 10.49 -14.72 -4.83
N GLY A 162 11.44 -15.34 -5.51
CA GLY A 162 12.18 -16.48 -5.00
C GLY A 162 11.27 -17.67 -4.68
N SER A 163 11.56 -18.36 -3.58
CA SER A 163 10.78 -19.52 -3.12
C SER A 163 9.52 -19.18 -2.34
N TYR A 164 9.22 -17.89 -2.13
CA TYR A 164 8.04 -17.48 -1.38
C TYR A 164 6.74 -17.75 -2.18
N LYS A 165 5.70 -18.21 -1.49
CA LYS A 165 4.38 -18.39 -2.09
C LYS A 165 3.75 -17.04 -2.50
N HIS A 166 3.95 -15.99 -1.68
CA HIS A 166 3.43 -14.66 -1.91
C HIS A 166 4.49 -13.60 -1.63
N TYR A 167 4.48 -12.50 -2.37
CA TYR A 167 5.37 -11.35 -2.16
C TYR A 167 5.22 -10.76 -0.76
N LEU A 168 3.99 -10.68 -0.23
CA LEU A 168 3.72 -10.11 1.08
C LEU A 168 4.56 -10.74 2.19
N LEU A 169 4.68 -12.08 2.20
CA LEU A 169 5.52 -12.75 3.19
C LEU A 169 7.00 -12.43 3.02
N LYS A 170 7.48 -12.43 1.77
CA LYS A 170 8.85 -12.03 1.45
C LYS A 170 9.13 -10.63 2.00
N GLU A 171 8.24 -9.67 1.75
CA GLU A 171 8.37 -8.28 2.17
C GLU A 171 8.32 -8.11 3.69
N ILE A 172 7.47 -8.88 4.39
CA ILE A 172 7.48 -8.91 5.86
C ILE A 172 8.83 -9.43 6.38
N GLU A 173 9.35 -10.51 5.81
CA GLU A 173 10.63 -11.09 6.23
C GLU A 173 11.85 -10.24 5.82
N GLU A 174 11.75 -9.42 4.77
CA GLU A 174 12.77 -8.45 4.37
C GLU A 174 12.77 -7.16 5.21
N SER A 175 11.72 -6.89 5.99
CA SER A 175 11.57 -5.65 6.76
C SER A 175 12.78 -5.32 7.67
N PRO A 176 13.42 -6.28 8.36
CA PRO A 176 14.65 -5.99 9.12
C PRO A 176 15.78 -5.45 8.25
N SER A 177 15.93 -5.96 7.03
CA SER A 177 16.93 -5.51 6.06
C SER A 177 16.63 -4.09 5.54
N SER A 178 15.36 -3.80 5.25
CA SER A 178 14.89 -2.48 4.83
C SER A 178 15.15 -1.42 5.89
N VAL A 179 14.87 -1.74 7.16
CA VAL A 179 15.19 -0.86 8.29
C VAL A 179 16.70 -0.64 8.41
N ARG A 180 17.49 -1.70 8.31
CA ARG A 180 18.96 -1.63 8.36
C ARG A 180 19.51 -0.75 7.24
N SER A 181 18.99 -0.87 6.03
CA SER A 181 19.36 -0.04 4.87
C SER A 181 18.94 1.43 5.07
N THR A 182 17.78 1.68 5.68
CA THR A 182 17.32 3.04 6.02
C THR A 182 18.25 3.73 7.03
N LEU A 183 18.79 2.99 8.00
CA LEU A 183 19.70 3.51 9.00
C LEU A 183 21.14 3.72 8.47
N ARG A 184 21.53 2.94 7.45
CA ARG A 184 22.91 2.92 6.93
C ARG A 184 23.38 4.31 6.51
N GLY A 185 24.54 4.73 7.04
CA GLY A 185 25.15 6.01 6.73
C GLY A 185 24.47 7.23 7.37
N ARG A 186 23.28 7.06 7.96
CA ARG A 186 22.50 8.12 8.61
C ARG A 186 22.53 8.02 10.14
N LEU A 187 22.53 6.81 10.68
CA LEU A 187 22.79 6.54 12.08
C LEU A 187 24.27 6.14 12.21
N VAL A 188 25.08 7.04 12.71
CA VAL A 188 26.55 6.89 12.74
C VAL A 188 27.03 6.82 14.16
N LYS A 189 27.87 5.83 14.47
CA LYS A 189 28.50 5.70 15.76
C LYS A 189 29.74 6.57 15.79
N ASP A 190 29.79 7.52 16.71
CA ASP A 190 30.98 8.30 16.98
C ASP A 190 32.05 7.40 17.66
N LEU A 191 33.26 7.39 17.12
CA LEU A 191 34.32 6.48 17.57
C LEU A 191 34.94 6.87 18.90
N GLU A 192 34.88 8.16 19.27
CA GLU A 192 35.49 8.68 20.51
C GLU A 192 34.51 8.52 21.68
N SER A 193 33.25 8.94 21.50
CA SER A 193 32.25 8.88 22.56
C SER A 193 31.52 7.53 22.63
N GLY A 194 31.59 6.72 21.55
CA GLY A 194 30.86 5.48 21.43
C GLY A 194 29.34 5.66 21.23
N LYS A 195 28.84 6.91 21.13
CA LYS A 195 27.43 7.26 21.01
C LYS A 195 26.98 7.31 19.56
N PHE A 196 25.69 7.02 19.31
CA PHE A 196 25.08 7.21 18.00
C PHE A 196 24.65 8.65 17.79
N THR A 197 24.85 9.15 16.58
CA THR A 197 24.39 10.45 16.09
C THR A 197 23.67 10.27 14.75
N VAL A 198 22.75 11.18 14.43
CA VAL A 198 22.06 11.18 13.15
C VAL A 198 22.74 12.17 12.21
N LYS A 199 23.00 11.73 10.97
CA LYS A 199 23.57 12.57 9.92
C LYS A 199 22.67 12.52 8.69
N LEU A 200 21.97 13.62 8.42
CA LEU A 200 21.23 13.86 7.18
C LEU A 200 21.93 14.94 6.37
N GLY A 201 22.06 14.70 5.06
CA GLY A 201 22.72 15.65 4.16
C GLY A 201 21.81 16.80 3.73
N ASN A 202 22.39 17.72 2.95
CA ASN A 202 21.67 18.91 2.44
C ASN A 202 20.56 18.54 1.45
N GLU A 203 20.60 17.35 0.87
CA GLU A 203 19.54 16.79 0.03
C GLU A 203 18.22 16.56 0.81
N THR A 204 18.31 16.39 2.14
CA THR A 204 17.15 16.26 3.04
C THR A 204 16.84 17.56 3.76
N LEU A 205 17.85 18.20 4.33
CA LEU A 205 17.75 19.44 5.10
C LEU A 205 18.68 20.49 4.50
N SER A 206 18.17 21.23 3.50
CA SER A 206 18.91 22.32 2.89
C SER A 206 19.23 23.43 3.90
N GLU A 207 20.25 24.26 3.61
CA GLU A 207 20.61 25.39 4.48
C GLU A 207 19.43 26.37 4.64
N GLU A 208 18.60 26.54 3.63
CA GLU A 208 17.39 27.36 3.70
C GLU A 208 16.40 26.79 4.72
N LEU A 209 16.10 25.50 4.67
CA LEU A 209 15.22 24.82 5.64
C LEU A 209 15.77 24.93 7.07
N LYS A 210 17.08 24.75 7.24
CA LYS A 210 17.73 24.91 8.55
C LYS A 210 17.61 26.34 9.07
N LEU A 211 17.75 27.33 8.19
CA LEU A 211 17.61 28.74 8.55
C LEU A 211 16.17 29.09 8.97
N ASP A 212 15.18 28.63 8.22
CA ASP A 212 13.75 28.85 8.53
C ASP A 212 13.38 28.23 9.89
N LEU A 213 13.93 27.07 10.24
CA LEU A 213 13.76 26.44 11.55
C LEU A 213 14.46 27.23 12.67
N LYS A 214 15.75 27.60 12.49
CA LYS A 214 16.55 28.34 13.49
C LYS A 214 16.00 29.72 13.77
N SER A 215 15.50 30.41 12.75
CA SER A 215 14.95 31.76 12.88
C SER A 215 13.56 31.79 13.52
N GLY A 216 12.93 30.62 13.72
CA GLY A 216 11.54 30.54 14.20
C GLY A 216 10.49 30.94 13.17
N LYS A 217 10.85 31.02 11.88
CA LYS A 217 9.91 31.23 10.80
C LYS A 217 8.97 30.03 10.66
N THR A 218 9.49 28.82 10.80
CA THR A 218 8.69 27.58 10.82
C THR A 218 7.99 27.47 12.18
N LYS A 219 6.66 27.58 12.17
CA LYS A 219 5.79 27.48 13.36
C LYS A 219 4.97 26.19 13.39
N LYS A 220 4.78 25.58 12.23
CA LYS A 220 3.95 24.38 12.07
C LYS A 220 4.70 23.32 11.29
N ILE A 221 4.56 22.06 11.69
CA ILE A 221 4.97 20.90 10.92
C ILE A 221 3.73 20.03 10.70
N VAL A 222 3.41 19.74 9.44
CA VAL A 222 2.28 18.88 9.08
C VAL A 222 2.81 17.66 8.36
N VAL A 223 2.62 16.48 8.96
CA VAL A 223 3.02 15.21 8.35
C VAL A 223 1.83 14.65 7.58
N ILE A 224 2.00 14.40 6.29
CA ILE A 224 0.95 13.89 5.41
C ILE A 224 1.34 12.58 4.73
N GLY A 225 0.35 11.81 4.36
CA GLY A 225 0.44 10.57 3.60
C GLY A 225 -0.95 10.05 3.30
N GLN A 226 -1.06 8.90 2.66
CA GLN A 226 -2.33 8.23 2.37
C GLN A 226 -2.24 6.74 2.76
N GLY A 227 -3.33 6.15 3.27
CA GLY A 227 -3.35 4.75 3.73
C GLY A 227 -2.29 4.45 4.79
N THR A 228 -1.49 3.40 4.58
CA THR A 228 -0.36 3.00 5.44
C THR A 228 0.62 4.15 5.68
N ALA A 229 0.92 4.97 4.66
CA ALA A 229 1.80 6.13 4.81
C ALA A 229 1.22 7.21 5.73
N ALA A 230 -0.10 7.39 5.77
CA ALA A 230 -0.75 8.29 6.73
C ALA A 230 -0.61 7.77 8.17
N VAL A 231 -0.70 6.45 8.39
CA VAL A 231 -0.50 5.83 9.70
C VAL A 231 0.96 5.94 10.13
N ALA A 232 1.92 5.68 9.23
CA ALA A 232 3.35 5.94 9.47
C ALA A 232 3.56 7.43 9.84
N GLY A 233 2.85 8.33 9.16
CA GLY A 233 2.87 9.77 9.42
C GLY A 233 2.45 10.14 10.84
N LYS A 234 1.51 9.42 11.45
CA LYS A 234 1.16 9.62 12.88
C LYS A 234 2.33 9.28 13.81
N ALA A 235 3.03 8.18 13.54
CA ALA A 235 4.23 7.84 14.31
C ALA A 235 5.34 8.89 14.14
N VAL A 236 5.56 9.34 12.91
CA VAL A 236 6.55 10.39 12.58
C VAL A 236 6.20 11.71 13.26
N ALA A 237 4.95 12.16 13.17
CA ALA A 237 4.50 13.38 13.85
C ALA A 237 4.66 13.29 15.38
N ASN A 238 4.36 12.13 15.98
CA ASN A 238 4.58 11.90 17.40
C ASN A 238 6.07 11.98 17.77
N ALA A 239 6.95 11.40 16.95
CA ALA A 239 8.40 11.47 17.17
C ALA A 239 8.92 12.91 17.08
N ILE A 240 8.51 13.67 16.04
CA ILE A 240 8.89 15.08 15.86
C ILE A 240 8.33 15.93 16.99
N SER A 241 7.04 15.79 17.34
CA SER A 241 6.39 16.56 18.41
C SER A 241 7.09 16.38 19.75
N LYS A 242 7.43 15.13 20.10
CA LYS A 242 8.15 14.84 21.34
C LYS A 242 9.53 15.52 21.40
N ARG A 243 10.24 15.59 20.26
CA ARG A 243 11.58 16.20 20.18
C ARG A 243 11.54 17.73 20.15
N LEU A 244 10.47 18.30 19.59
CA LEU A 244 10.33 19.75 19.44
C LEU A 244 9.41 20.39 20.48
N ILE A 245 9.03 19.68 21.53
CA ILE A 245 8.03 20.13 22.52
C ILE A 245 8.38 21.49 23.15
N GLU A 246 9.66 21.75 23.38
CA GLU A 246 10.14 23.00 24.00
C GLU A 246 10.22 24.18 23.02
N THR A 247 10.11 23.93 21.71
CA THR A 247 10.28 24.97 20.68
C THR A 247 8.98 25.74 20.39
N GLY A 248 7.84 25.25 20.86
CA GLY A 248 6.53 25.81 20.52
C GLY A 248 6.05 25.52 19.09
N ILE A 249 6.80 24.76 18.30
CA ILE A 249 6.37 24.32 16.95
C ILE A 249 5.22 23.33 17.08
N ASN A 250 4.11 23.63 16.40
CA ASN A 250 2.92 22.76 16.40
C ASN A 250 3.08 21.66 15.37
N VAL A 251 3.08 20.40 15.81
CA VAL A 251 3.25 19.23 14.93
C VAL A 251 1.97 18.42 14.87
N LYS A 252 1.48 18.13 13.66
CA LYS A 252 0.26 17.33 13.42
C LYS A 252 0.47 16.35 12.28
N ALA A 253 -0.22 15.21 12.34
CA ALA A 253 -0.39 14.29 11.21
C ALA A 253 -1.79 14.40 10.64
N LYS A 254 -1.91 14.33 9.32
CA LYS A 254 -3.19 14.32 8.61
C LYS A 254 -3.11 13.44 7.36
N PRO A 255 -4.19 12.76 6.97
CA PRO A 255 -4.28 12.26 5.60
C PRO A 255 -4.12 13.41 4.60
N ALA A 256 -3.47 13.13 3.48
CA ALA A 256 -3.25 14.15 2.45
C ALA A 256 -4.57 14.78 1.95
N THR A 257 -5.58 13.93 1.74
CA THR A 257 -6.92 14.36 1.34
C THR A 257 -7.60 15.27 2.37
N GLU A 258 -7.44 15.01 3.66
CA GLU A 258 -8.01 15.84 4.72
C GLU A 258 -7.36 17.24 4.76
N LEU A 259 -6.02 17.30 4.58
CA LEU A 259 -5.33 18.57 4.51
C LEU A 259 -5.80 19.37 3.29
N SER A 260 -5.83 18.73 2.10
CA SER A 260 -6.15 19.41 0.85
C SER A 260 -7.61 19.87 0.76
N ALA A 261 -8.53 19.13 1.37
CA ALA A 261 -9.95 19.45 1.27
C ALA A 261 -10.45 20.43 2.35
N PHE A 262 -9.89 20.37 3.57
CA PHE A 262 -10.51 21.03 4.72
C PHE A 262 -9.59 21.97 5.51
N ASP A 263 -8.26 21.83 5.40
CA ASP A 263 -7.34 22.49 6.34
C ASP A 263 -6.25 23.35 5.67
N LEU A 264 -6.40 23.68 4.38
CA LEU A 264 -5.49 24.57 3.68
C LEU A 264 -5.69 26.02 4.14
N SER A 265 -4.63 26.62 4.70
CA SER A 265 -4.58 28.06 4.95
C SER A 265 -4.25 28.80 3.66
N SER A 266 -4.68 30.06 3.52
CA SER A 266 -4.34 30.91 2.37
C SER A 266 -2.83 31.19 2.26
N ASP A 267 -2.15 31.30 3.40
CA ASP A 267 -0.71 31.42 3.54
C ASP A 267 -0.20 30.27 4.43
N MET A 268 0.80 29.55 3.96
CA MET A 268 1.47 28.45 4.65
C MET A 268 3.00 28.65 4.68
N SER A 269 3.48 29.88 4.51
CA SER A 269 4.90 30.21 4.52
C SER A 269 5.61 29.92 5.87
N ASP A 270 4.83 29.74 6.94
CA ASP A 270 5.29 29.33 8.27
C ASP A 270 5.23 27.82 8.50
N THR A 271 4.94 27.03 7.47
CA THR A 271 4.63 25.61 7.58
C THR A 271 5.65 24.76 6.83
N LEU A 272 6.20 23.77 7.52
CA LEU A 272 6.96 22.66 6.93
C LEU A 272 6.02 21.45 6.78
N VAL A 273 5.88 20.94 5.56
CA VAL A 273 5.12 19.72 5.29
C VAL A 273 6.09 18.55 5.13
N VAL A 274 5.85 17.45 5.85
CA VAL A 274 6.56 16.19 5.68
C VAL A 274 5.65 15.24 4.93
N ALA A 275 5.92 15.01 3.66
CA ALA A 275 5.10 14.16 2.79
C ALA A 275 5.68 12.74 2.73
N ILE A 276 4.89 11.73 3.10
CA ILE A 276 5.29 10.34 3.15
C ILE A 276 4.60 9.55 2.04
N SER A 277 5.39 8.85 1.23
CA SER A 277 4.90 7.95 0.19
C SER A 277 5.93 6.85 -0.08
N GLN A 278 5.48 5.62 -0.33
CA GLN A 278 6.39 4.54 -0.75
C GLN A 278 6.81 4.75 -2.20
N SER A 279 5.84 4.89 -3.11
CA SER A 279 6.07 5.02 -4.55
C SER A 279 6.45 6.43 -5.00
N GLY A 280 6.09 7.46 -4.21
CA GLY A 280 6.20 8.86 -4.62
C GLY A 280 5.26 9.28 -5.76
N THR A 281 4.33 8.40 -6.16
CA THR A 281 3.37 8.63 -7.25
C THR A 281 1.92 8.73 -6.77
N THR A 282 1.69 8.65 -5.44
CA THR A 282 0.34 8.72 -4.87
C THR A 282 -0.31 10.06 -5.21
N THR A 283 -1.37 10.02 -6.02
CA THR A 283 -2.08 11.17 -6.58
C THR A 283 -2.46 12.21 -5.52
N ASP A 284 -3.14 11.78 -4.46
CA ASP A 284 -3.63 12.68 -3.41
C ASP A 284 -2.49 13.36 -2.65
N THR A 285 -1.39 12.64 -2.41
CA THR A 285 -0.21 13.19 -1.76
C THR A 285 0.46 14.23 -2.63
N ASN A 286 0.68 13.94 -3.92
CA ASN A 286 1.32 14.84 -4.87
C ASN A 286 0.49 16.10 -5.11
N ARG A 287 -0.82 15.95 -5.29
CA ARG A 287 -1.75 17.08 -5.41
C ARG A 287 -1.73 17.98 -4.16
N THR A 288 -1.72 17.37 -2.97
CA THR A 288 -1.63 18.12 -1.72
C THR A 288 -0.32 18.89 -1.62
N VAL A 289 0.80 18.27 -2.02
CA VAL A 289 2.12 18.92 -2.07
C VAL A 289 2.10 20.13 -3.00
N GLU A 290 1.52 20.04 -4.18
CA GLU A 290 1.36 21.18 -5.07
C GLU A 290 0.56 22.33 -4.42
N LEU A 291 -0.56 21.99 -3.79
CA LEU A 291 -1.44 22.97 -3.17
C LEU A 291 -0.79 23.69 -1.98
N VAL A 292 0.00 23.01 -1.15
CA VAL A 292 0.69 23.62 -0.02
C VAL A 292 1.89 24.45 -0.49
N LYS A 293 2.64 24.00 -1.51
CA LYS A 293 3.75 24.75 -2.11
C LYS A 293 3.27 26.04 -2.76
N ALA A 294 2.14 26.01 -3.48
CA ALA A 294 1.51 27.20 -4.05
C ALA A 294 1.13 28.25 -2.98
N ARG A 295 1.06 27.85 -1.70
CA ARG A 295 0.79 28.71 -0.54
C ARG A 295 2.04 29.05 0.29
N GLY A 296 3.21 28.74 -0.23
CA GLY A 296 4.49 29.09 0.38
C GLY A 296 5.06 28.09 1.38
N ALA A 297 4.42 26.93 1.59
CA ALA A 297 4.97 25.88 2.45
C ALA A 297 6.25 25.26 1.85
N LYS A 298 7.16 24.87 2.73
CA LYS A 298 8.30 24.02 2.37
C LYS A 298 7.93 22.55 2.56
N VAL A 299 8.51 21.68 1.74
CA VAL A 299 8.18 20.24 1.74
C VAL A 299 9.43 19.38 1.85
N ILE A 300 9.43 18.44 2.82
CA ILE A 300 10.37 17.33 2.87
C ILE A 300 9.62 16.05 2.51
N ALA A 301 10.13 15.29 1.56
CA ALA A 301 9.60 13.98 1.19
C ALA A 301 10.33 12.86 1.94
N ILE A 302 9.57 11.93 2.55
CA ILE A 302 10.06 10.61 2.96
C ILE A 302 9.54 9.61 1.94
N VAL A 303 10.42 9.10 1.10
CA VAL A 303 10.01 8.31 -0.08
C VAL A 303 11.01 7.18 -0.34
N ASN A 304 10.52 6.06 -0.90
CA ASN A 304 11.42 4.98 -1.29
C ASN A 304 11.91 5.15 -2.72
N ARG A 305 11.01 5.45 -3.64
CA ARG A 305 11.31 5.47 -5.06
C ARG A 305 12.05 6.74 -5.49
N ARG A 306 13.21 6.55 -6.13
CA ARG A 306 13.97 7.63 -6.78
C ARG A 306 13.24 8.11 -8.04
N ASN A 307 13.50 9.36 -8.43
CA ASN A 307 12.95 9.97 -9.65
C ASN A 307 11.42 9.82 -9.75
N SER A 308 10.74 10.08 -8.64
CA SER A 308 9.28 10.08 -8.56
C SER A 308 8.74 11.50 -8.50
N ASP A 309 7.45 11.67 -8.84
CA ASP A 309 6.78 12.99 -8.82
C ASP A 309 6.97 13.72 -7.49
N LEU A 310 6.92 12.99 -6.39
CA LEU A 310 7.10 13.58 -5.07
C LEU A 310 8.53 14.11 -4.87
N THR A 311 9.54 13.39 -5.39
CA THR A 311 10.94 13.82 -5.27
C THR A 311 11.23 15.08 -6.07
N ASP A 312 10.58 15.23 -7.23
CA ASP A 312 10.76 16.40 -8.10
C ASP A 312 10.11 17.67 -7.53
N ARG A 313 9.08 17.49 -6.70
CA ARG A 313 8.32 18.59 -6.09
C ARG A 313 8.82 19.03 -4.72
N ALA A 314 9.52 18.15 -4.01
CA ALA A 314 9.98 18.41 -2.64
C ALA A 314 11.18 19.37 -2.58
N ASP A 315 11.29 20.13 -1.49
CA ASP A 315 12.44 21.00 -1.19
C ASP A 315 13.57 20.22 -0.49
N GLY A 316 13.25 19.03 0.03
CA GLY A 316 14.20 18.08 0.59
C GLY A 316 13.69 16.65 0.47
N VAL A 317 14.59 15.69 0.33
CA VAL A 317 14.23 14.28 0.16
C VAL A 317 15.01 13.40 1.13
N LEU A 318 14.28 12.54 1.84
CA LEU A 318 14.82 11.49 2.69
C LEU A 318 14.38 10.14 2.13
N TYR A 319 15.31 9.44 1.48
CA TYR A 319 15.01 8.12 0.94
C TYR A 319 14.96 7.06 2.05
N THR A 320 13.95 6.20 2.01
CA THR A 320 13.94 4.95 2.77
C THR A 320 14.76 3.91 2.04
N SER A 321 15.48 3.05 2.76
CA SER A 321 16.18 1.89 2.20
C SER A 321 16.95 2.16 0.89
N ASP A 322 17.80 3.16 0.85
CA ASP A 322 18.60 3.54 -0.34
C ASP A 322 17.79 3.90 -1.61
N GLY A 323 16.46 3.98 -1.52
CA GLY A 323 15.59 4.35 -2.65
C GLY A 323 15.37 3.23 -3.68
N ARG A 324 15.60 1.96 -3.32
CA ARG A 324 15.53 0.80 -4.22
C ARG A 324 14.71 -0.37 -3.69
N ASP A 325 14.03 -0.19 -2.57
CA ASP A 325 13.31 -1.27 -1.90
C ASP A 325 11.87 -1.38 -2.43
N ILE A 326 11.66 -2.29 -3.37
CA ILE A 326 10.38 -2.43 -4.05
C ILE A 326 9.42 -3.28 -3.23
N GLU A 327 8.18 -2.86 -3.15
CA GLU A 327 7.05 -3.66 -2.70
C GLU A 327 6.22 -4.07 -3.92
N MET A 328 6.12 -5.37 -4.15
CA MET A 328 5.32 -5.98 -5.22
C MET A 328 3.91 -6.32 -4.76
N SER A 329 3.70 -6.49 -3.45
CA SER A 329 2.38 -6.67 -2.88
C SER A 329 1.63 -5.33 -2.82
N VAL A 330 0.32 -5.37 -3.07
CA VAL A 330 -0.56 -4.19 -2.96
C VAL A 330 -0.58 -3.66 -1.53
N ALA A 331 -0.61 -4.59 -0.56
CA ALA A 331 -0.59 -4.25 0.87
C ALA A 331 0.83 -3.94 1.32
N SER A 332 1.14 -2.66 1.51
CA SER A 332 2.46 -2.18 1.96
C SER A 332 2.82 -2.70 3.36
N THR A 333 4.05 -3.16 3.56
CA THR A 333 4.55 -3.70 4.84
C THR A 333 5.92 -3.16 5.21
N LYS A 334 6.99 -3.54 4.48
CA LYS A 334 8.38 -3.12 4.80
C LYS A 334 8.58 -1.61 4.68
N ALA A 335 7.84 -0.95 3.79
CA ALA A 335 7.88 0.50 3.65
C ALA A 335 7.38 1.22 4.91
N PHE A 336 6.34 0.70 5.59
CA PHE A 336 5.85 1.28 6.84
C PHE A 336 6.98 1.43 7.88
N TYR A 337 7.73 0.36 8.13
CA TYR A 337 8.81 0.38 9.11
C TYR A 337 9.93 1.33 8.71
N SER A 338 10.30 1.33 7.45
CA SER A 338 11.34 2.21 6.90
C SER A 338 10.93 3.68 6.95
N GLN A 339 9.66 3.99 6.68
CA GLN A 339 9.11 5.34 6.79
C GLN A 339 9.11 5.84 8.23
N VAL A 340 8.69 5.00 9.18
CA VAL A 340 8.73 5.32 10.61
C VAL A 340 10.17 5.59 11.06
N VAL A 341 11.11 4.71 10.73
CA VAL A 341 12.52 4.85 11.10
C VAL A 341 13.15 6.12 10.47
N ALA A 342 12.88 6.38 9.18
CA ALA A 342 13.30 7.62 8.52
C ALA A 342 12.72 8.86 9.22
N GLY A 343 11.46 8.78 9.66
CA GLY A 343 10.82 9.83 10.46
C GLY A 343 11.49 10.08 11.81
N TYR A 344 11.96 9.04 12.50
CA TYR A 344 12.78 9.21 13.71
C TYR A 344 14.11 9.89 13.40
N LEU A 345 14.82 9.49 12.34
CA LEU A 345 16.04 10.16 11.92
C LEU A 345 15.79 11.65 11.63
N LEU A 346 14.70 11.95 10.91
CA LEU A 346 14.31 13.33 10.65
C LEU A 346 14.02 14.09 11.95
N ALA A 347 13.28 13.50 12.90
CA ALA A 347 12.94 14.12 14.18
C ALA A 347 14.20 14.50 14.98
N PHE A 348 15.21 13.63 15.02
CA PHE A 348 16.49 13.92 15.66
C PHE A 348 17.27 15.03 14.95
N SER A 349 17.33 15.01 13.62
CA SER A 349 17.99 16.07 12.85
C SER A 349 17.30 17.43 13.00
N LEU A 350 15.97 17.47 13.05
CA LEU A 350 15.21 18.70 13.30
C LEU A 350 15.50 19.26 14.70
N SER A 351 15.56 18.41 15.75
CA SER A 351 15.87 18.84 17.10
C SER A 351 17.30 19.39 17.25
N GLU A 352 18.25 18.79 16.53
CA GLU A 352 19.63 19.27 16.49
C GLU A 352 19.71 20.67 15.83
N VAL A 353 19.00 20.86 14.71
CA VAL A 353 18.96 22.18 14.02
C VAL A 353 18.45 23.29 14.93
N VAL A 354 17.42 23.04 15.74
CA VAL A 354 16.88 24.04 16.68
C VAL A 354 17.56 24.03 18.05
N SER A 355 18.68 23.31 18.18
CA SER A 355 19.52 23.26 19.39
C SER A 355 18.79 22.79 20.66
N VAL A 356 17.83 21.88 20.53
CA VAL A 356 17.25 21.20 21.69
C VAL A 356 18.29 20.23 22.27
N ASN A 357 18.57 20.38 23.55
CA ASN A 357 19.62 19.61 24.22
C ASN A 357 19.37 18.10 24.13
N THR A 358 20.45 17.36 23.86
CA THR A 358 20.43 15.88 23.87
C THR A 358 20.28 15.38 25.31
N SER A 359 19.23 14.59 25.54
CA SER A 359 18.99 13.90 26.79
C SER A 359 19.54 12.46 26.76
N SER A 360 19.72 11.83 27.94
CA SER A 360 20.05 10.39 28.03
C SER A 360 19.02 9.54 27.29
N GLU A 361 17.75 9.96 27.29
CA GLU A 361 16.66 9.32 26.55
C GLU A 361 16.92 9.30 25.03
N GLN A 362 17.58 10.31 24.48
CA GLN A 362 17.94 10.33 23.05
C GLN A 362 18.95 9.23 22.72
N GLU A 363 19.96 9.04 23.58
CA GLU A 363 20.96 7.98 23.39
C GLU A 363 20.30 6.60 23.41
N GLU A 364 19.40 6.35 24.36
CA GLU A 364 18.68 5.09 24.47
C GLU A 364 17.83 4.78 23.23
N ILE A 365 17.17 5.79 22.63
CA ILE A 365 16.38 5.60 21.40
C ILE A 365 17.29 5.34 20.20
N LEU A 366 18.41 6.02 20.06
CA LEU A 366 19.35 5.80 18.96
C LEU A 366 19.99 4.41 19.04
N ASP A 367 20.34 3.95 20.24
CA ASP A 367 20.79 2.57 20.47
C ASP A 367 19.70 1.55 20.14
N ALA A 368 18.46 1.84 20.52
CA ALA A 368 17.31 0.99 20.21
C ALA A 368 17.00 0.95 18.71
N LEU A 369 17.13 2.08 17.99
CA LEU A 369 17.01 2.11 16.52
C LEU A 369 18.09 1.25 15.85
N ASN A 370 19.32 1.30 16.34
CA ASN A 370 20.40 0.44 15.81
C ASN A 370 20.14 -1.05 16.04
N SER A 371 19.52 -1.41 17.16
CA SER A 371 19.22 -2.79 17.52
C SER A 371 17.86 -3.30 17.00
N LEU A 372 17.01 -2.41 16.52
CA LEU A 372 15.66 -2.72 16.06
C LEU A 372 15.61 -3.82 14.98
N PRO A 373 16.48 -3.80 13.94
CA PRO A 373 16.48 -4.89 12.95
C PRO A 373 16.68 -6.27 13.55
N LYS A 374 17.52 -6.39 14.59
CA LYS A 374 17.73 -7.65 15.29
C LYS A 374 16.48 -8.08 16.07
N ALA A 375 15.81 -7.16 16.73
CA ALA A 375 14.55 -7.46 17.43
C ALA A 375 13.46 -7.92 16.44
N MET A 376 13.41 -7.33 15.25
CA MET A 376 12.50 -7.76 14.18
C MET A 376 12.84 -9.18 13.68
N GLU A 377 14.12 -9.51 13.52
CA GLU A 377 14.56 -10.88 13.15
C GLU A 377 14.18 -11.92 14.22
N GLU A 378 14.30 -11.58 15.50
CA GLU A 378 13.86 -12.46 16.59
C GLU A 378 12.33 -12.64 16.59
N LEU A 379 11.56 -11.60 16.27
CA LEU A 379 10.11 -11.69 16.13
C LEU A 379 9.70 -12.64 15.00
N LEU A 380 10.41 -12.65 13.87
CA LEU A 380 10.12 -13.56 12.75
C LEU A 380 10.15 -15.05 13.17
N LYS A 381 10.92 -15.40 14.19
CA LYS A 381 10.96 -16.78 14.74
C LYS A 381 9.63 -17.19 15.39
N LEU A 382 8.77 -16.24 15.73
CA LEU A 382 7.43 -16.50 16.29
C LEU A 382 6.40 -16.87 15.22
N ARG A 383 6.74 -16.81 13.94
CA ARG A 383 5.82 -17.02 12.82
C ARG A 383 4.98 -18.28 12.96
N GLN A 384 5.59 -19.43 13.35
CA GLN A 384 4.84 -20.68 13.49
C GLN A 384 3.78 -20.59 14.60
N HIS A 385 4.09 -19.94 15.73
CA HIS A 385 3.13 -19.72 16.80
C HIS A 385 1.97 -18.82 16.31
N ILE A 386 2.31 -17.73 15.62
CA ILE A 386 1.33 -16.79 15.04
C ILE A 386 0.45 -17.48 14.01
N SER A 387 1.03 -18.33 13.14
CA SER A 387 0.31 -19.13 12.15
C SER A 387 -0.71 -20.06 12.81
N ASN A 388 -0.30 -20.77 13.87
CA ASN A 388 -1.20 -21.66 14.60
C ASN A 388 -2.39 -20.89 15.23
N LEU A 389 -2.13 -19.70 15.75
CA LEU A 389 -3.19 -18.82 16.30
C LEU A 389 -4.13 -18.35 15.18
N ALA A 390 -3.59 -17.84 14.09
CA ALA A 390 -4.36 -17.36 12.96
C ALA A 390 -5.26 -18.46 12.37
N ASN A 391 -4.71 -19.66 12.16
CA ASN A 391 -5.45 -20.81 11.63
C ASN A 391 -6.61 -21.23 12.55
N ARG A 392 -6.43 -21.14 13.86
CA ARG A 392 -7.45 -21.50 14.84
C ARG A 392 -8.54 -20.44 14.98
N LEU A 393 -8.18 -19.15 14.91
CA LEU A 393 -9.06 -18.07 15.36
C LEU A 393 -9.61 -17.22 14.21
N ALA A 394 -8.90 -17.07 13.11
CA ALA A 394 -9.34 -16.20 12.02
C ALA A 394 -10.61 -16.71 11.30
N PRO A 395 -10.72 -17.99 10.90
CA PRO A 395 -11.88 -18.45 10.15
C PRO A 395 -13.20 -18.42 10.93
N PRO A 396 -13.27 -18.91 12.20
CA PRO A 396 -14.54 -18.99 12.92
C PRO A 396 -15.08 -17.63 13.39
N HIS A 397 -14.22 -16.62 13.55
CA HIS A 397 -14.64 -15.32 14.04
C HIS A 397 -15.07 -14.40 12.90
N ARG A 398 -16.35 -14.05 12.88
CA ARG A 398 -16.89 -13.09 11.91
C ARG A 398 -16.45 -11.65 12.20
N HIS A 399 -16.45 -11.27 13.48
CA HIS A 399 -16.16 -9.91 13.94
C HIS A 399 -14.77 -9.84 14.56
N TRP A 400 -14.01 -8.84 14.14
CA TRP A 400 -12.66 -8.60 14.61
C TRP A 400 -12.50 -7.17 15.07
N ALA A 401 -11.60 -6.95 16.00
CA ALA A 401 -11.17 -5.62 16.41
C ALA A 401 -9.69 -5.62 16.74
N ILE A 402 -9.05 -4.48 16.54
CA ILE A 402 -7.65 -4.26 16.90
C ILE A 402 -7.61 -3.07 17.86
N VAL A 403 -6.97 -3.24 19.02
CA VAL A 403 -6.93 -2.17 20.01
C VAL A 403 -5.50 -1.92 20.48
N GLY A 404 -5.22 -0.66 20.81
CA GLY A 404 -3.92 -0.25 21.35
C GLY A 404 -4.05 1.05 22.11
N SER A 405 -3.14 1.32 23.05
CA SER A 405 -3.10 2.58 23.79
C SER A 405 -1.74 3.25 23.66
N GLY A 406 -1.70 4.57 23.76
CA GLY A 406 -0.50 5.35 23.57
C GLY A 406 0.07 5.17 22.14
N ARG A 407 1.33 4.80 22.02
CA ARG A 407 1.96 4.58 20.69
C ARG A 407 1.43 3.34 19.98
N ASN A 408 0.88 2.37 20.70
CA ASN A 408 0.28 1.18 20.12
C ASN A 408 -1.03 1.46 19.37
N VAL A 409 -1.62 2.67 19.47
CA VAL A 409 -2.72 3.11 18.57
C VAL A 409 -2.26 3.07 17.12
N VAL A 410 -1.03 3.49 16.84
CA VAL A 410 -0.45 3.42 15.47
C VAL A 410 -0.37 1.97 14.99
N ALA A 411 0.07 1.05 15.86
CA ALA A 411 0.10 -0.37 15.53
C ALA A 411 -1.31 -0.91 15.26
N ALA A 412 -2.29 -0.58 16.11
CA ALA A 412 -3.66 -1.02 15.95
C ALA A 412 -4.28 -0.53 14.63
N GLU A 413 -4.07 0.73 14.27
CA GLU A 413 -4.56 1.30 13.02
C GLU A 413 -3.92 0.63 11.79
N GLU A 414 -2.59 0.39 11.81
CA GLU A 414 -1.90 -0.23 10.69
C GLU A 414 -2.30 -1.71 10.53
N ILE A 415 -2.35 -2.46 11.63
CA ILE A 415 -2.80 -3.85 11.62
C ILE A 415 -4.25 -3.92 11.09
N ARG A 416 -5.13 -3.01 11.52
CA ARG A 416 -6.51 -2.93 11.03
C ARG A 416 -6.56 -2.76 9.51
N ILE A 417 -5.74 -1.87 8.93
CA ILE A 417 -5.67 -1.69 7.48
C ILE A 417 -5.28 -3.02 6.81
N LYS A 418 -4.17 -3.63 7.25
CA LYS A 418 -3.68 -4.88 6.65
C LYS A 418 -4.68 -6.02 6.75
N LEU A 419 -5.28 -6.22 7.92
CA LEU A 419 -6.26 -7.29 8.08
C LEU A 419 -7.54 -7.04 7.25
N SER A 420 -7.98 -5.78 7.13
CA SER A 420 -9.12 -5.43 6.28
C SER A 420 -8.83 -5.69 4.79
N GLU A 421 -7.63 -5.31 4.33
CA GLU A 421 -7.19 -5.53 2.95
C GLU A 421 -7.03 -7.01 2.61
N LEU A 422 -6.37 -7.78 3.49
CA LEU A 422 -6.01 -9.17 3.24
C LEU A 422 -7.18 -10.15 3.45
N CYS A 423 -8.04 -9.87 4.44
CA CYS A 423 -9.10 -10.79 4.87
C CYS A 423 -10.50 -10.32 4.43
N TYR A 424 -10.62 -9.21 3.72
CA TYR A 424 -11.89 -8.63 3.23
C TYR A 424 -12.94 -8.47 4.33
N LYS A 425 -12.49 -8.01 5.52
CA LYS A 425 -13.35 -7.81 6.68
C LYS A 425 -13.41 -6.33 7.06
N SER A 426 -14.58 -5.89 7.53
CA SER A 426 -14.72 -4.60 8.22
C SER A 426 -14.24 -4.76 9.65
N ILE A 427 -13.14 -4.11 10.00
CA ILE A 427 -12.45 -4.26 11.28
C ILE A 427 -12.38 -2.91 11.97
N ALA A 428 -12.79 -2.84 13.23
CA ALA A 428 -12.66 -1.65 14.07
C ALA A 428 -11.24 -1.53 14.65
N SER A 429 -10.79 -0.29 14.83
CA SER A 429 -9.56 0.04 15.55
C SER A 429 -9.85 1.12 16.57
N ASP A 430 -9.54 0.84 17.85
CA ASP A 430 -9.87 1.71 18.97
C ASP A 430 -8.73 1.76 19.99
N VAL A 431 -8.83 2.68 20.96
CA VAL A 431 -8.05 2.57 22.20
C VAL A 431 -8.61 1.43 23.06
N ILE A 432 -7.75 0.82 23.89
CA ILE A 432 -8.12 -0.37 24.66
C ILE A 432 -9.33 -0.09 25.55
N GLU A 433 -9.34 1.05 26.23
CA GLU A 433 -10.41 1.48 27.14
C GLU A 433 -11.77 1.61 26.42
N ASP A 434 -11.80 2.18 25.22
CA ASP A 434 -13.04 2.47 24.50
C ASP A 434 -13.72 1.20 23.99
N LYS A 435 -12.95 0.12 23.76
CA LYS A 435 -13.49 -1.13 23.20
C LYS A 435 -14.58 -1.76 24.08
N LYS A 436 -14.53 -1.61 25.39
CA LYS A 436 -15.57 -2.13 26.29
C LYS A 436 -16.92 -1.42 26.12
N HIS A 437 -16.92 -0.22 25.58
CA HIS A 437 -18.13 0.57 25.30
C HIS A 437 -18.75 0.25 23.94
N ILE A 438 -18.04 -0.51 23.10
CA ILE A 438 -18.52 -0.99 21.82
C ILE A 438 -19.10 -2.40 22.03
N ASP A 439 -20.07 -2.75 21.18
CA ASP A 439 -20.76 -4.03 21.29
C ASP A 439 -19.80 -5.23 21.33
N LEU A 440 -19.71 -5.89 22.48
CA LEU A 440 -18.98 -7.14 22.68
C LEU A 440 -19.87 -8.38 22.52
N SER A 441 -21.19 -8.22 22.31
CA SER A 441 -22.14 -9.32 22.15
C SER A 441 -21.90 -10.12 20.87
N SER A 442 -21.19 -9.54 19.90
CA SER A 442 -20.75 -10.22 18.68
C SER A 442 -19.62 -11.23 18.90
N GLU A 443 -19.13 -11.40 20.12
CA GLU A 443 -18.04 -12.28 20.52
C GLU A 443 -16.78 -12.12 19.62
N PRO A 444 -16.23 -10.89 19.48
CA PRO A 444 -15.19 -10.61 18.49
C PRO A 444 -13.85 -11.24 18.87
N MET A 445 -13.04 -11.57 17.84
CA MET A 445 -11.60 -11.72 18.03
C MET A 445 -10.98 -10.34 18.21
N ILE A 446 -10.18 -10.14 19.25
CA ILE A 446 -9.56 -8.85 19.58
C ILE A 446 -8.04 -9.00 19.65
N LEU A 447 -7.31 -8.33 18.76
CA LEU A 447 -5.86 -8.17 18.91
C LEU A 447 -5.57 -6.96 19.78
N VAL A 448 -4.90 -7.17 20.91
CA VAL A 448 -4.56 -6.15 21.89
C VAL A 448 -3.09 -5.81 21.79
N CYS A 449 -2.76 -4.65 21.24
CA CYS A 449 -1.38 -4.15 21.14
C CYS A 449 -0.97 -3.50 22.47
N ALA A 450 -0.13 -4.19 23.24
CA ALA A 450 0.31 -3.78 24.58
C ALA A 450 1.82 -3.92 24.78
N ASN A 451 2.61 -3.60 23.75
CA ASN A 451 4.06 -3.69 23.78
C ASN A 451 4.70 -2.37 24.27
N GLY A 452 5.79 -2.43 25.03
CA GLY A 452 6.51 -1.27 25.56
C GLY A 452 5.72 -0.44 26.58
N ILE A 453 4.79 -1.06 27.30
CA ILE A 453 3.91 -0.39 28.27
C ILE A 453 4.51 -0.48 29.68
N ARG A 454 4.39 0.60 30.45
CA ARG A 454 4.82 0.63 31.85
C ARG A 454 4.03 -0.35 32.70
N SER A 455 4.65 -0.94 33.73
CA SER A 455 4.09 -2.04 34.54
C SER A 455 2.71 -1.73 35.16
N SER A 456 2.48 -0.52 35.65
CA SER A 456 1.19 -0.11 36.20
C SER A 456 0.06 -0.09 35.17
N ILE A 457 0.37 0.33 33.94
CA ILE A 457 -0.60 0.36 32.85
C ILE A 457 -0.84 -1.06 32.30
N VAL A 458 0.16 -1.94 32.34
CA VAL A 458 -0.02 -3.36 31.98
C VAL A 458 -1.10 -4.03 32.82
N ASP A 459 -1.12 -3.75 34.14
CA ASP A 459 -2.11 -4.30 35.03
C ASP A 459 -3.54 -3.76 34.75
N ASP A 460 -3.66 -2.51 34.28
CA ASP A 460 -4.94 -1.96 33.82
C ASP A 460 -5.40 -2.60 32.50
N ILE A 461 -4.50 -2.77 31.53
CA ILE A 461 -4.79 -3.49 30.28
C ILE A 461 -5.24 -4.92 30.57
N ALA A 462 -4.61 -5.60 31.54
CA ALA A 462 -5.00 -6.95 31.93
C ALA A 462 -6.46 -7.02 32.45
N LYS A 463 -6.92 -5.99 33.17
CA LYS A 463 -8.34 -5.88 33.59
C LYS A 463 -9.26 -5.72 32.38
N GLU A 464 -8.91 -4.88 31.42
CA GLU A 464 -9.70 -4.73 30.19
C GLU A 464 -9.77 -6.05 29.39
N VAL A 465 -8.65 -6.78 29.28
CA VAL A 465 -8.62 -8.11 28.67
C VAL A 465 -9.56 -9.09 29.39
N ALA A 466 -9.59 -9.04 30.72
CA ALA A 466 -10.52 -9.84 31.51
C ALA A 466 -12.00 -9.46 31.25
N ILE A 467 -12.30 -8.17 31.08
CA ILE A 467 -13.63 -7.70 30.69
C ILE A 467 -14.01 -8.23 29.32
N PHE A 468 -13.11 -8.13 28.31
CA PHE A 468 -13.36 -8.69 26.99
C PHE A 468 -13.67 -10.19 27.07
N ARG A 469 -12.88 -10.93 27.84
CA ARG A 469 -13.09 -12.36 28.03
C ARG A 469 -14.39 -12.71 28.71
N ALA A 470 -14.79 -11.93 29.72
CA ALA A 470 -16.08 -12.10 30.43
C ALA A 470 -17.27 -11.92 29.48
N HIS A 471 -17.13 -11.11 28.43
CA HIS A 471 -18.10 -10.92 27.35
C HIS A 471 -17.92 -11.91 26.19
N LYS A 472 -17.19 -13.01 26.38
CA LYS A 472 -16.94 -14.09 25.44
C LYS A 472 -16.12 -13.68 24.19
N ALA A 473 -15.52 -12.50 24.17
CA ALA A 473 -14.57 -12.15 23.14
C ALA A 473 -13.31 -13.05 23.22
N SER A 474 -12.55 -13.10 22.16
CA SER A 474 -11.31 -13.86 22.03
C SER A 474 -10.10 -12.91 21.98
N PRO A 475 -9.64 -12.38 23.15
CA PRO A 475 -8.51 -11.45 23.19
C PRO A 475 -7.19 -12.19 23.04
N ILE A 476 -6.36 -11.72 22.09
CA ILE A 476 -4.96 -12.11 21.86
C ILE A 476 -4.11 -10.89 22.18
N VAL A 477 -3.16 -11.02 23.09
CA VAL A 477 -2.31 -9.90 23.53
C VAL A 477 -0.95 -9.97 22.86
N ILE A 478 -0.52 -8.89 22.23
CA ILE A 478 0.84 -8.70 21.67
C ILE A 478 1.62 -7.83 22.64
N THR A 479 2.63 -8.37 23.31
CA THR A 479 3.33 -7.68 24.39
C THR A 479 4.74 -8.22 24.63
N ASP A 480 5.60 -7.40 25.22
CA ASP A 480 6.92 -7.78 25.78
C ASP A 480 6.85 -8.05 27.29
N ALA A 481 5.68 -7.86 27.91
CA ALA A 481 5.45 -8.23 29.31
C ALA A 481 5.29 -9.75 29.46
N SER A 482 5.51 -10.25 30.70
CA SER A 482 5.31 -11.67 30.98
C SER A 482 3.88 -12.11 30.65
N PRO A 483 3.67 -13.24 29.96
CA PRO A 483 2.34 -13.79 29.71
C PRO A 483 1.47 -13.98 30.97
N SER A 484 2.11 -14.22 32.12
CA SER A 484 1.43 -14.35 33.41
C SER A 484 0.68 -13.10 33.85
N LYS A 485 0.96 -11.94 33.24
CA LYS A 485 0.21 -10.69 33.47
C LYS A 485 -1.19 -10.69 32.84
N PHE A 486 -1.41 -11.55 31.86
CA PHE A 486 -2.65 -11.63 31.10
C PHE A 486 -3.32 -13.02 31.21
N PRO A 487 -3.70 -13.46 32.41
CA PRO A 487 -4.23 -14.81 32.62
C PRO A 487 -5.56 -15.06 31.89
N GLU A 488 -6.32 -14.00 31.59
CA GLU A 488 -7.60 -14.07 30.88
C GLU A 488 -7.47 -13.89 29.36
N ALA A 489 -6.26 -13.62 28.84
CA ALA A 489 -6.05 -13.65 27.41
C ALA A 489 -6.24 -15.07 26.86
N LEU A 490 -6.81 -15.17 25.66
CA LEU A 490 -6.91 -16.46 24.98
C LEU A 490 -5.52 -16.99 24.59
N ASP A 491 -4.64 -16.06 24.23
CA ASP A 491 -3.22 -16.32 23.97
C ASP A 491 -2.40 -15.03 24.04
N VAL A 492 -1.07 -15.17 24.16
CA VAL A 492 -0.13 -14.06 24.24
C VAL A 492 0.99 -14.26 23.22
N ILE A 493 1.14 -13.30 22.30
CA ILE A 493 2.27 -13.23 21.39
C ILE A 493 3.37 -12.43 22.10
N SER A 494 4.35 -13.14 22.68
CA SER A 494 5.46 -12.55 23.41
C SER A 494 6.51 -12.03 22.43
N VAL A 495 6.50 -10.72 22.16
CA VAL A 495 7.45 -10.08 21.23
C VAL A 495 8.72 -9.64 21.98
N PRO A 496 9.87 -9.47 21.29
CA PRO A 496 11.08 -8.96 21.91
C PRO A 496 10.88 -7.57 22.51
N SER A 497 11.56 -7.30 23.64
CA SER A 497 11.58 -5.96 24.24
C SER A 497 12.48 -5.01 23.42
N THR A 498 12.05 -3.76 23.32
CA THR A 498 12.83 -2.65 22.77
C THR A 498 12.49 -1.37 23.54
N TYR A 499 13.12 -0.25 23.19
CA TYR A 499 12.76 1.02 23.80
C TYR A 499 11.27 1.34 23.57
N HIS A 500 10.57 1.78 24.61
CA HIS A 500 9.13 1.93 24.62
C HIS A 500 8.55 2.77 23.47
N ASP A 501 9.28 3.79 22.99
CA ASP A 501 8.86 4.61 21.85
C ASP A 501 8.87 3.86 20.51
N LEU A 502 9.63 2.76 20.40
CA LEU A 502 9.76 1.93 19.19
C LEU A 502 8.99 0.61 19.28
N ALA A 503 8.49 0.26 20.47
CA ALA A 503 7.90 -1.04 20.74
C ALA A 503 6.66 -1.34 19.88
N PHE A 504 5.88 -0.32 19.51
CA PHE A 504 4.74 -0.46 18.61
C PHE A 504 5.10 -1.02 17.23
N ILE A 505 6.36 -0.81 16.77
CA ILE A 505 6.87 -1.37 15.51
C ILE A 505 6.82 -2.90 15.54
N LEU A 506 7.22 -3.50 16.67
CA LEU A 506 7.17 -4.94 16.84
C LEU A 506 5.72 -5.46 16.99
N SER A 507 4.83 -4.70 17.65
CA SER A 507 3.39 -5.01 17.65
C SER A 507 2.82 -5.03 16.22
N THR A 508 3.18 -4.03 15.41
CA THR A 508 2.73 -3.96 14.01
C THR A 508 3.22 -5.16 13.20
N MET A 509 4.48 -5.55 13.37
CA MET A 509 5.05 -6.68 12.64
C MET A 509 4.42 -8.01 13.03
N ALA A 510 4.14 -8.23 14.30
CA ALA A 510 3.37 -9.39 14.77
C ALA A 510 1.97 -9.43 14.14
N GLY A 511 1.32 -8.26 14.05
CA GLY A 511 0.02 -8.11 13.40
C GLY A 511 0.06 -8.33 11.89
N HIS A 512 1.12 -7.91 11.19
CA HIS A 512 1.31 -8.19 9.76
C HIS A 512 1.49 -9.69 9.49
N LEU A 513 2.29 -10.39 10.30
CA LEU A 513 2.40 -11.84 10.23
C LEU A 513 1.06 -12.53 10.50
N PHE A 514 0.33 -12.09 11.54
CA PHE A 514 -0.99 -12.62 11.85
C PHE A 514 -1.95 -12.40 10.67
N GLY A 515 -1.95 -11.22 10.07
CA GLY A 515 -2.78 -10.87 8.90
C GLY A 515 -2.50 -11.75 7.70
N TYR A 516 -1.23 -11.97 7.38
CA TYR A 516 -0.82 -12.89 6.33
C TYR A 516 -1.31 -14.32 6.57
N GLU A 517 -1.05 -14.87 7.75
CA GLU A 517 -1.43 -16.24 8.09
C GLU A 517 -2.95 -16.41 8.19
N ALA A 518 -3.66 -15.39 8.69
CA ALA A 518 -5.13 -15.36 8.72
C ALA A 518 -5.74 -15.37 7.31
N ALA A 519 -5.18 -14.57 6.40
CA ALA A 519 -5.61 -14.55 5.01
C ALA A 519 -5.38 -15.90 4.33
N CYS A 520 -4.21 -16.51 4.53
CA CYS A 520 -3.90 -17.85 4.02
C CYS A 520 -4.88 -18.90 4.55
N SER A 521 -5.23 -18.83 5.84
CA SER A 521 -6.17 -19.74 6.47
C SER A 521 -7.58 -19.60 5.92
N ILE A 522 -8.05 -18.36 5.74
CA ILE A 522 -9.37 -18.08 5.14
C ILE A 522 -9.39 -18.52 3.67
N ASP A 523 -8.32 -18.25 2.93
CA ASP A 523 -8.18 -18.63 1.53
C ASP A 523 -8.22 -20.15 1.34
N SER A 524 -7.50 -20.90 2.19
CA SER A 524 -7.47 -22.36 2.12
C SER A 524 -8.86 -22.97 2.35
N GLN A 525 -9.66 -22.41 3.25
CA GLN A 525 -11.03 -22.84 3.48
C GLN A 525 -11.99 -22.49 2.33
N ALA A 526 -11.76 -21.37 1.66
CA ALA A 526 -12.58 -20.95 0.52
C ALA A 526 -12.17 -21.65 -0.79
N GLN A 527 -10.97 -22.20 -0.88
CA GLN A 527 -10.43 -22.81 -2.10
C GLN A 527 -11.30 -23.95 -2.66
N PRO A 528 -11.79 -24.91 -1.87
CA PRO A 528 -12.67 -25.96 -2.37
C PRO A 528 -13.96 -25.43 -2.97
N LEU A 529 -14.54 -24.37 -2.36
CA LEU A 529 -15.74 -23.72 -2.89
C LEU A 529 -15.49 -23.02 -4.23
N ARG A 530 -14.33 -22.34 -4.38
CA ARG A 530 -13.95 -21.70 -5.65
C ARG A 530 -13.72 -22.73 -6.75
N ILE A 531 -13.09 -23.86 -6.45
CA ILE A 531 -12.89 -24.94 -7.40
C ILE A 531 -14.24 -25.51 -7.84
N ALA A 532 -15.16 -25.73 -6.90
CA ALA A 532 -16.51 -26.16 -7.19
C ALA A 532 -17.27 -25.16 -8.09
N HIS A 533 -17.22 -23.89 -7.73
CA HIS A 533 -17.86 -22.82 -8.52
C HIS A 533 -17.29 -22.75 -9.95
N SER A 534 -15.96 -22.75 -10.10
CA SER A 534 -15.32 -22.70 -11.43
C SER A 534 -15.63 -23.93 -12.29
N ALA A 535 -15.75 -25.12 -11.68
CA ALA A 535 -16.14 -26.32 -12.38
C ALA A 535 -17.59 -26.22 -12.90
N ILE A 536 -18.51 -25.71 -12.07
CA ILE A 536 -19.90 -25.49 -12.47
C ILE A 536 -20.00 -24.43 -13.59
N GLU A 537 -19.30 -23.30 -13.45
CA GLU A 537 -19.28 -22.26 -14.48
C GLU A 537 -18.73 -22.78 -15.81
N LYS A 538 -17.64 -23.55 -15.78
CA LYS A 538 -17.09 -24.15 -17.00
C LYS A 538 -18.08 -25.08 -17.68
N LEU A 539 -18.71 -25.98 -16.94
CA LEU A 539 -19.72 -26.89 -17.45
C LEU A 539 -20.93 -26.15 -18.06
N THR A 540 -21.35 -25.05 -17.42
CA THR A 540 -22.43 -24.21 -17.89
C THR A 540 -22.07 -23.47 -19.18
N ASN A 541 -20.87 -22.87 -19.23
CA ASN A 541 -20.42 -22.12 -20.40
C ASN A 541 -20.11 -23.01 -21.60
N ASP A 542 -19.50 -24.17 -21.40
CA ASP A 542 -19.20 -25.13 -22.46
C ASP A 542 -20.52 -25.59 -23.15
N ARG A 543 -21.60 -25.69 -22.39
CA ARG A 543 -22.90 -26.11 -22.89
C ARG A 543 -23.74 -25.01 -23.55
N ILE A 544 -23.65 -23.79 -23.07
CA ILE A 544 -24.27 -22.62 -23.73
C ILE A 544 -23.63 -22.38 -25.11
N THR A 545 -22.35 -22.68 -25.28
CA THR A 545 -21.62 -22.52 -26.56
C THR A 545 -21.96 -23.63 -27.55
N GLU A 546 -22.35 -24.82 -27.12
CA GLU A 546 -22.65 -25.96 -27.98
C GLU A 546 -24.06 -25.94 -28.62
N GLN A 547 -24.89 -24.89 -28.38
CA GLN A 547 -26.22 -24.69 -28.96
C GLN A 547 -27.10 -25.95 -28.97
N SER A 548 -27.06 -26.77 -27.96
CA SER A 548 -27.88 -27.96 -27.85
C SER A 548 -29.18 -27.65 -27.09
N ASP A 549 -30.35 -27.89 -27.71
CA ASP A 549 -31.67 -27.89 -27.10
C ASP A 549 -31.78 -29.05 -26.08
N PHE A 550 -31.16 -28.93 -24.92
CA PHE A 550 -31.37 -29.88 -23.84
C PHE A 550 -32.61 -29.51 -23.04
N SER A 551 -33.43 -30.51 -22.74
CA SER A 551 -34.42 -30.36 -21.69
C SER A 551 -33.76 -30.14 -20.33
N ASN A 552 -34.43 -29.45 -19.40
CA ASN A 552 -33.90 -29.21 -18.06
C ASN A 552 -33.49 -30.51 -17.33
N ASP A 553 -34.17 -31.64 -17.64
CA ASP A 553 -33.89 -32.94 -17.03
C ASP A 553 -32.57 -33.55 -17.56
N GLU A 554 -32.31 -33.46 -18.87
CA GLU A 554 -31.07 -33.94 -19.48
C GLU A 554 -29.85 -33.08 -19.04
N LEU A 555 -30.06 -31.79 -18.84
CA LEU A 555 -29.02 -30.89 -18.29
C LEU A 555 -28.70 -31.28 -16.84
N PHE A 556 -29.73 -31.63 -16.06
CA PHE A 556 -29.57 -32.03 -14.65
C PHE A 556 -28.83 -33.37 -14.52
N ASP A 557 -29.18 -34.36 -15.36
CA ASP A 557 -28.52 -35.68 -15.35
C ASP A 557 -27.04 -35.60 -15.76
N CYS A 558 -26.72 -34.78 -16.76
CA CYS A 558 -25.31 -34.56 -17.16
C CYS A 558 -24.51 -33.76 -16.15
N LEU A 559 -25.10 -32.78 -15.46
CA LEU A 559 -24.44 -32.02 -14.40
C LEU A 559 -24.30 -32.84 -13.12
N HIS A 560 -25.19 -33.81 -12.88
CA HIS A 560 -25.23 -34.55 -11.61
C HIS A 560 -23.95 -35.31 -11.32
N GLU A 561 -23.36 -36.03 -12.28
CA GLU A 561 -22.12 -36.78 -12.07
C GLU A 561 -20.91 -35.85 -11.81
N ASP A 562 -20.86 -34.73 -12.51
CA ASP A 562 -19.75 -33.79 -12.36
C ASP A 562 -19.88 -32.95 -11.06
N ILE A 563 -21.12 -32.57 -10.72
CA ILE A 563 -21.41 -31.95 -9.42
C ILE A 563 -21.09 -32.90 -8.26
N LEU A 564 -21.42 -34.21 -8.40
CA LEU A 564 -21.06 -35.21 -7.38
C LEU A 564 -19.54 -35.35 -7.22
N LYS A 565 -18.76 -35.34 -8.31
CA LYS A 565 -17.30 -35.40 -8.26
C LYS A 565 -16.75 -34.16 -7.52
N VAL A 566 -17.25 -32.99 -7.85
CA VAL A 566 -16.86 -31.71 -7.22
C VAL A 566 -17.28 -31.68 -5.74
N ALA A 567 -18.50 -32.14 -5.42
CA ALA A 567 -18.96 -32.25 -4.04
C ALA A 567 -18.12 -33.22 -3.22
N ASN A 568 -17.78 -34.39 -3.75
CA ASN A 568 -16.91 -35.34 -3.08
C ASN A 568 -15.53 -34.77 -2.84
N PHE A 569 -14.94 -34.10 -3.84
CA PHE A 569 -13.66 -33.40 -3.68
C PHE A 569 -13.74 -32.33 -2.57
N PHE A 570 -14.79 -31.49 -2.59
CA PHE A 570 -15.04 -30.47 -1.59
C PHE A 570 -15.12 -31.05 -0.17
N PHE A 571 -15.90 -32.12 0.02
CA PHE A 571 -16.04 -32.77 1.32
C PHE A 571 -14.76 -33.49 1.77
N ASP A 572 -13.96 -34.05 0.85
CA ASP A 572 -12.70 -34.67 1.17
C ASP A 572 -11.64 -33.64 1.60
N GLU A 573 -11.59 -32.48 0.94
CA GLU A 573 -10.70 -31.38 1.36
C GLU A 573 -11.13 -30.81 2.71
N LEU A 574 -12.41 -30.58 2.93
CA LEU A 574 -12.93 -30.18 4.24
C LEU A 574 -12.59 -31.19 5.34
N ARG A 575 -12.68 -32.48 5.08
CA ARG A 575 -12.31 -33.53 6.06
C ARG A 575 -10.81 -33.51 6.40
N LYS A 576 -9.94 -33.17 5.46
CA LYS A 576 -8.50 -33.08 5.70
C LYS A 576 -8.14 -31.90 6.62
N GLU A 577 -8.83 -30.78 6.49
CA GLU A 577 -8.54 -29.56 7.25
C GLU A 577 -9.24 -29.52 8.62
N PHE A 578 -10.49 -30.04 8.69
CA PHE A 578 -11.29 -29.98 9.90
C PHE A 578 -11.28 -31.31 10.68
N LYS A 579 -10.20 -31.56 11.42
CA LYS A 579 -10.13 -32.70 12.34
C LYS A 579 -10.99 -32.51 13.61
N ASP A 580 -11.58 -31.36 13.85
CA ASP A 580 -12.35 -31.03 15.06
C ASP A 580 -13.84 -30.66 14.77
N ASN A 581 -14.63 -31.56 14.92
CA ASN A 581 -15.92 -31.96 15.45
C ASN A 581 -17.21 -31.13 15.24
N VAL A 582 -17.34 -29.83 15.14
CA VAL A 582 -18.66 -29.16 15.14
C VAL A 582 -19.12 -28.80 13.73
N THR A 583 -18.26 -28.25 12.92
CA THR A 583 -18.57 -27.88 11.52
C THR A 583 -18.79 -29.12 10.65
N PHE A 584 -18.12 -30.22 10.94
CA PHE A 584 -18.29 -31.51 10.29
C PHE A 584 -19.71 -32.08 10.48
N ILE A 585 -20.29 -31.92 11.66
CA ILE A 585 -21.66 -32.38 11.96
C ILE A 585 -22.68 -31.59 11.14
N ILE A 586 -22.55 -30.28 11.05
CA ILE A 586 -23.47 -29.41 10.32
C ILE A 586 -23.39 -29.68 8.80
N LEU A 587 -22.18 -29.86 8.27
CA LEU A 587 -21.97 -30.17 6.83
C LEU A 587 -22.41 -31.60 6.48
N THR A 588 -22.24 -32.54 7.39
CA THR A 588 -22.75 -33.91 7.21
C THR A 588 -24.28 -33.93 7.23
N ILE A 589 -24.91 -33.12 8.06
CA ILE A 589 -26.38 -32.98 8.07
C ILE A 589 -26.87 -32.35 6.75
N LEU A 590 -26.20 -31.30 6.25
CA LEU A 590 -26.54 -30.69 4.96
C LEU A 590 -26.37 -31.67 3.79
N TYR A 591 -25.31 -32.52 3.80
CA TYR A 591 -25.10 -33.56 2.79
C TYR A 591 -26.23 -34.60 2.69
N PHE A 592 -26.87 -34.92 3.82
CA PHE A 592 -28.01 -35.86 3.85
C PHE A 592 -29.35 -35.22 3.56
N TYR A 593 -29.43 -33.87 3.49
CA TYR A 593 -30.66 -33.13 3.21
C TYR A 593 -30.73 -32.53 1.78
N ILE A 594 -29.64 -32.56 1.00
CA ILE A 594 -29.58 -32.22 -0.42
C ILE A 594 -29.51 -33.51 -1.26
#